data_c3af3f2102732762d35aae30780371c2
#
_entry.id   c3af3f2102732762d35aae30780371c2
#
_cell.length_a   1.000
_cell.length_b   1.000
_cell.length_c   1.000
_cell.angle_alpha   90.00
_cell.angle_beta   90.00
_cell.angle_gamma   90.00
#
_symmetry.space_group_name_H-M   'P 1'
#
loop_
_entity.id
_entity.type
_entity.pdbx_description
1 polymer ?
#
loop_
_entity_poly.entity_id
_entity_poly.type
_entity_poly.pdbx_seq_one_letter_code
_entity_poly.pdbx_strand_id
1 'polypeptide(L)'
;MQFSFFGALGSILASSGFASFAEDPRSLIMIIIACVLLYMGIGKKFEPLLLVPIAFGMLLANLPLTGLLNAPVDGSSPGMLWVFYQGVQHAIYPSIIFLGIGAMTDFGPLIARPSSLLLGAAAQLGIFSAFLLALVLGFPGAVAAAIAIIGGADGPISILVASRLAPDYLPAIAIAAYSYMALIPLIQPPIMRLLTTKKEREVKMEQLRQVSKTEKIVFPIAVAIIVILLIPDTAPLIGMLMLGNLLRECGVTDRLSDTAQNALCNIVTIFLGLSVGCKAIASTFLTWETIKIIILGLIAFTFSTVGGLLFGKVMYKLTGGKVNPLIGSAGVSAVPMAARVSQVEGQKANPANFLLMHAMGPNVAGVIGSAVAAGFVLKVFGA
;
A
#
# COMPACT_ATOMS: atom_id res chain seq x y z
N MET A 1 -55.53 -16.54 14.57
CA MET A 1 -54.49 -15.65 15.10
C MET A 1 -54.90 -14.22 14.86
N GLN A 2 -55.22 -13.45 15.91
CA GLN A 2 -55.48 -12.03 15.77
C GLN A 2 -54.14 -11.33 15.48
N PHE A 3 -54.06 -10.72 14.33
CA PHE A 3 -52.89 -9.94 13.93
C PHE A 3 -52.87 -8.64 14.74
N SER A 4 -52.06 -8.58 15.79
CA SER A 4 -51.85 -7.36 16.56
C SER A 4 -50.74 -6.53 15.90
N PHE A 5 -51.07 -5.38 15.37
CA PHE A 5 -50.12 -4.44 14.77
C PHE A 5 -48.98 -4.08 15.73
N PHE A 6 -49.32 -3.80 16.99
CA PHE A 6 -48.31 -3.51 18.02
C PHE A 6 -47.42 -4.74 18.37
N GLY A 7 -47.98 -5.94 18.32
CA GLY A 7 -47.23 -7.18 18.51
C GLY A 7 -46.25 -7.43 17.35
N ALA A 8 -46.69 -7.20 16.11
CA ALA A 8 -45.83 -7.31 14.94
C ALA A 8 -44.74 -6.23 14.93
N LEU A 9 -45.05 -4.99 15.29
CA LEU A 9 -44.05 -3.92 15.41
C LEU A 9 -43.04 -4.20 16.53
N GLY A 10 -43.52 -4.69 17.68
CA GLY A 10 -42.63 -5.13 18.78
C GLY A 10 -41.71 -6.26 18.39
N SER A 11 -42.20 -7.27 17.65
CA SER A 11 -41.35 -8.39 17.16
C SER A 11 -40.31 -7.93 16.12
N ILE A 12 -40.68 -6.99 15.23
CA ILE A 12 -39.72 -6.40 14.26
C ILE A 12 -38.63 -5.61 14.99
N LEU A 13 -39.01 -4.80 15.99
CA LEU A 13 -38.00 -4.05 16.76
C LEU A 13 -37.10 -4.97 17.58
N ALA A 14 -37.64 -6.00 18.21
CA ALA A 14 -36.87 -6.97 18.98
C ALA A 14 -35.94 -7.82 18.13
N SER A 15 -36.32 -8.10 16.86
CA SER A 15 -35.47 -8.82 15.89
C SER A 15 -34.61 -7.89 15.03
N SER A 16 -34.65 -6.58 15.26
CA SER A 16 -33.88 -5.62 14.50
C SER A 16 -32.40 -5.54 14.97
N GLY A 17 -31.52 -5.13 14.09
CA GLY A 17 -30.13 -4.85 14.43
C GLY A 17 -29.96 -3.81 15.54
N PHE A 18 -30.95 -2.96 15.79
CA PHE A 18 -30.91 -2.00 16.91
C PHE A 18 -30.93 -2.68 18.28
N ALA A 19 -31.66 -3.77 18.42
CA ALA A 19 -31.68 -4.54 19.66
C ALA A 19 -30.31 -5.19 19.96
N SER A 20 -29.60 -5.63 18.91
CA SER A 20 -28.28 -6.27 19.03
C SER A 20 -27.18 -5.31 19.52
N PHE A 21 -27.32 -4.01 19.37
CA PHE A 21 -26.34 -3.04 19.94
C PHE A 21 -26.34 -3.04 21.48
N ALA A 22 -27.42 -3.45 22.11
CA ALA A 22 -27.45 -3.59 23.56
C ALA A 22 -26.62 -4.79 24.03
N GLU A 23 -26.47 -5.83 23.19
CA GLU A 23 -25.68 -7.02 23.48
C GLU A 23 -24.17 -6.81 23.20
N ASP A 24 -23.82 -6.12 22.11
CA ASP A 24 -22.42 -5.75 21.80
C ASP A 24 -22.27 -4.28 21.39
N PRO A 25 -22.10 -3.36 22.36
CA PRO A 25 -21.94 -1.93 22.09
C PRO A 25 -20.64 -1.58 21.36
N ARG A 26 -19.67 -2.49 21.28
CA ARG A 26 -18.40 -2.29 20.57
C ARG A 26 -18.63 -2.15 19.06
N SER A 27 -19.65 -2.81 18.51
CA SER A 27 -20.06 -2.64 17.11
C SER A 27 -20.46 -1.20 16.80
N LEU A 28 -21.10 -0.50 17.74
CA LEU A 28 -21.41 0.92 17.58
C LEU A 28 -20.15 1.81 17.54
N ILE A 29 -19.14 1.48 18.34
CA ILE A 29 -17.83 2.17 18.31
C ILE A 29 -17.19 1.99 16.93
N MET A 30 -17.24 0.78 16.38
CA MET A 30 -16.71 0.51 15.03
C MET A 30 -17.43 1.27 13.94
N ILE A 31 -18.77 1.43 14.04
CA ILE A 31 -19.55 2.25 13.12
C ILE A 31 -19.13 3.73 13.20
N ILE A 32 -18.90 4.25 14.41
CA ILE A 32 -18.39 5.62 14.59
C ILE A 32 -17.02 5.77 13.95
N ILE A 33 -16.10 4.81 14.17
CA ILE A 33 -14.78 4.81 13.55
C ILE A 33 -14.91 4.78 12.02
N ALA A 34 -15.78 3.95 11.47
CA ALA A 34 -16.03 3.88 10.04
C ALA A 34 -16.52 5.24 9.49
N CYS A 35 -17.45 5.90 10.19
CA CYS A 35 -17.93 7.24 9.83
C CYS A 35 -16.81 8.30 9.88
N VAL A 36 -15.91 8.23 10.87
CA VAL A 36 -14.73 9.12 10.95
C VAL A 36 -13.80 8.88 9.77
N LEU A 37 -13.52 7.62 9.41
CA LEU A 37 -12.70 7.28 8.25
C LEU A 37 -13.35 7.74 6.94
N LEU A 38 -14.68 7.60 6.80
CA LEU A 38 -15.44 8.16 5.66
C LEU A 38 -15.27 9.68 5.58
N TYR A 39 -15.40 10.38 6.72
CA TYR A 39 -15.16 11.82 6.75
C TYR A 39 -13.73 12.19 6.36
N MET A 40 -12.72 11.42 6.78
CA MET A 40 -11.33 11.63 6.38
C MET A 40 -11.14 11.43 4.88
N GLY A 41 -11.72 10.37 4.31
CA GLY A 41 -11.66 10.10 2.87
C GLY A 41 -12.39 11.16 2.04
N ILE A 42 -13.63 11.52 2.41
CA ILE A 42 -14.49 12.43 1.64
C ILE A 42 -14.13 13.90 1.90
N GLY A 43 -14.11 14.29 3.18
CA GLY A 43 -13.93 15.69 3.59
C GLY A 43 -12.49 16.15 3.56
N LYS A 44 -11.53 15.29 3.98
CA LYS A 44 -10.10 15.60 4.01
C LYS A 44 -9.34 15.10 2.79
N LYS A 45 -9.99 14.32 1.91
CA LYS A 45 -9.41 13.75 0.68
C LYS A 45 -8.19 12.86 0.92
N PHE A 46 -8.14 12.15 2.06
CA PHE A 46 -7.09 11.20 2.38
C PHE A 46 -7.33 9.90 1.62
N GLU A 47 -6.55 9.67 0.55
CA GLU A 47 -6.63 8.48 -0.32
C GLU A 47 -8.07 8.00 -0.57
N PRO A 48 -8.96 8.86 -1.12
CA PRO A 48 -10.40 8.61 -1.16
C PRO A 48 -10.77 7.34 -1.92
N LEU A 49 -9.98 6.97 -2.95
CA LEU A 49 -10.26 5.80 -3.78
C LEU A 49 -10.18 4.48 -2.99
N LEU A 50 -9.40 4.45 -1.91
CA LEU A 50 -9.22 3.26 -1.07
C LEU A 50 -9.87 3.42 0.29
N LEU A 51 -9.68 4.57 0.94
CA LEU A 51 -10.19 4.78 2.30
C LEU A 51 -11.73 4.73 2.36
N VAL A 52 -12.41 5.25 1.33
CA VAL A 52 -13.88 5.23 1.30
C VAL A 52 -14.44 3.81 1.19
N PRO A 53 -14.01 2.95 0.24
CA PRO A 53 -14.44 1.55 0.21
C PRO A 53 -14.07 0.76 1.46
N ILE A 54 -12.87 0.98 2.04
CA ILE A 54 -12.45 0.31 3.28
C ILE A 54 -13.39 0.69 4.43
N ALA A 55 -13.61 2.00 4.63
CA ALA A 55 -14.47 2.48 5.69
C ALA A 55 -15.92 2.02 5.51
N PHE A 56 -16.41 1.95 4.27
CA PHE A 56 -17.76 1.44 3.99
C PHE A 56 -17.85 -0.07 4.23
N GLY A 57 -16.82 -0.84 3.87
CA GLY A 57 -16.73 -2.26 4.21
C GLY A 57 -16.73 -2.52 5.72
N MET A 58 -16.00 -1.69 6.49
CA MET A 58 -16.02 -1.69 7.95
C MET A 58 -17.41 -1.38 8.49
N LEU A 59 -18.10 -0.38 7.93
CA LEU A 59 -19.48 -0.04 8.31
C LEU A 59 -20.40 -1.24 8.14
N LEU A 60 -20.42 -1.84 6.94
CA LEU A 60 -21.28 -2.99 6.62
C LEU A 60 -21.01 -4.20 7.51
N ALA A 61 -19.75 -4.47 7.84
CA ALA A 61 -19.34 -5.61 8.65
C ALA A 61 -19.76 -5.50 10.12
N ASN A 62 -19.90 -4.26 10.62
CA ASN A 62 -20.29 -3.99 12.02
C ASN A 62 -21.77 -3.66 12.18
N LEU A 63 -22.57 -3.72 11.10
CA LEU A 63 -24.03 -3.71 11.19
C LEU A 63 -24.51 -5.10 11.61
N PRO A 64 -25.23 -5.23 12.75
CA PRO A 64 -25.65 -6.52 13.26
C PRO A 64 -26.65 -7.24 12.33
N LEU A 65 -26.67 -8.58 12.40
CA LEU A 65 -27.64 -9.47 11.75
C LEU A 65 -27.65 -9.44 10.20
N THR A 66 -26.66 -8.85 9.57
CA THR A 66 -26.63 -8.71 8.08
C THR A 66 -26.29 -10.01 7.35
N GLY A 67 -25.60 -10.95 8.00
CA GLY A 67 -25.13 -12.20 7.37
C GLY A 67 -24.07 -12.01 6.27
N LEU A 68 -23.60 -10.79 6.01
CA LEU A 68 -22.69 -10.46 4.90
C LEU A 68 -21.32 -11.15 4.98
N LEU A 69 -20.91 -11.53 6.21
CA LEU A 69 -19.62 -12.21 6.48
C LEU A 69 -19.75 -13.71 6.68
N ASN A 70 -20.95 -14.26 6.61
CA ASN A 70 -21.17 -15.68 6.89
C ASN A 70 -20.41 -16.54 5.89
N ALA A 71 -19.58 -17.46 6.40
CA ALA A 71 -18.98 -18.52 5.60
C ALA A 71 -20.07 -19.48 5.08
N PRO A 72 -19.85 -20.16 3.94
CA PRO A 72 -20.78 -21.17 3.46
C PRO A 72 -20.90 -22.29 4.51
N VAL A 73 -22.12 -22.60 4.89
CA VAL A 73 -22.48 -23.78 5.70
C VAL A 73 -23.36 -24.67 4.82
N ASP A 74 -23.36 -25.97 5.03
CA ASP A 74 -24.11 -26.93 4.24
C ASP A 74 -25.55 -26.46 3.96
N GLY A 75 -25.84 -26.21 2.65
CA GLY A 75 -27.15 -25.76 2.16
C GLY A 75 -27.42 -24.25 2.24
N SER A 76 -26.48 -23.42 2.74
CA SER A 76 -26.63 -21.96 2.76
C SER A 76 -25.69 -21.25 1.77
N SER A 77 -26.16 -20.13 1.20
CA SER A 77 -25.29 -19.27 0.39
C SER A 77 -24.35 -18.46 1.27
N PRO A 78 -23.07 -18.31 0.87
CA PRO A 78 -22.12 -17.46 1.60
C PRO A 78 -22.55 -16.00 1.57
N GLY A 79 -22.16 -15.24 2.58
CA GLY A 79 -22.32 -13.79 2.61
C GLY A 79 -21.52 -13.09 1.52
N MET A 80 -22.07 -12.01 0.97
CA MET A 80 -21.46 -11.28 -0.16
C MET A 80 -20.02 -10.81 0.16
N LEU A 81 -19.79 -10.23 1.33
CA LEU A 81 -18.46 -9.75 1.73
C LEU A 81 -17.48 -10.90 1.99
N TRP A 82 -17.98 -12.05 2.42
CA TRP A 82 -17.15 -13.26 2.54
C TRP A 82 -16.64 -13.69 1.14
N VAL A 83 -17.50 -13.69 0.13
CA VAL A 83 -17.11 -14.02 -1.26
C VAL A 83 -16.08 -13.03 -1.79
N PHE A 84 -16.29 -11.73 -1.60
CA PHE A 84 -15.31 -10.71 -2.03
C PHE A 84 -13.96 -10.89 -1.33
N TYR A 85 -13.96 -11.24 -0.05
CA TYR A 85 -12.72 -11.46 0.70
C TYR A 85 -11.87 -12.61 0.12
N GLN A 86 -12.46 -13.59 -0.55
CA GLN A 86 -11.70 -14.66 -1.22
C GLN A 86 -10.72 -14.09 -2.27
N GLY A 87 -11.07 -13.00 -2.96
CA GLY A 87 -10.16 -12.34 -3.89
C GLY A 87 -8.92 -11.72 -3.23
N VAL A 88 -9.01 -11.31 -1.96
CA VAL A 88 -7.86 -10.90 -1.16
C VAL A 88 -7.04 -12.12 -0.74
N GLN A 89 -7.71 -13.13 -0.18
CA GLN A 89 -7.09 -14.32 0.38
C GLN A 89 -6.31 -15.12 -0.67
N HIS A 90 -6.80 -15.16 -1.91
CA HIS A 90 -6.14 -15.80 -3.04
C HIS A 90 -5.21 -14.88 -3.83
N ALA A 91 -4.89 -13.68 -3.30
CA ALA A 91 -4.00 -12.70 -3.92
C ALA A 91 -4.46 -12.14 -5.29
N ILE A 92 -5.74 -12.33 -5.66
CA ILE A 92 -6.27 -11.90 -6.96
C ILE A 92 -6.26 -10.38 -7.06
N TYR A 93 -6.87 -9.68 -6.09
CA TYR A 93 -6.99 -8.22 -6.15
C TYR A 93 -5.63 -7.50 -6.06
N PRO A 94 -4.72 -7.83 -5.13
CA PRO A 94 -3.41 -7.20 -5.11
C PRO A 94 -2.64 -7.37 -6.41
N SER A 95 -2.70 -8.57 -7.01
CA SER A 95 -2.01 -8.85 -8.28
C SER A 95 -2.57 -8.02 -9.44
N ILE A 96 -3.90 -7.90 -9.56
CA ILE A 96 -4.53 -7.08 -10.61
C ILE A 96 -4.23 -5.59 -10.40
N ILE A 97 -4.18 -5.10 -9.17
CA ILE A 97 -3.75 -3.71 -8.89
C ILE A 97 -2.31 -3.50 -9.36
N PHE A 98 -1.42 -4.49 -9.14
CA PHE A 98 -0.05 -4.42 -9.66
C PHE A 98 0.02 -4.38 -11.19
N LEU A 99 -0.89 -5.04 -11.90
CA LEU A 99 -1.04 -4.89 -13.34
C LEU A 99 -1.34 -3.43 -13.71
N GLY A 100 -2.32 -2.81 -13.04
CA GLY A 100 -2.67 -1.40 -13.25
C GLY A 100 -1.51 -0.45 -12.92
N ILE A 101 -0.82 -0.68 -11.79
CA ILE A 101 0.36 0.11 -11.40
C ILE A 101 1.46 -0.02 -12.47
N GLY A 102 1.71 -1.22 -13.00
CA GLY A 102 2.67 -1.44 -14.07
C GLY A 102 2.33 -0.66 -15.34
N ALA A 103 1.04 -0.65 -15.72
CA ALA A 103 0.56 0.09 -16.88
C ALA A 103 0.64 1.62 -16.68
N MET A 104 0.54 2.12 -15.44
CA MET A 104 0.71 3.54 -15.12
C MET A 104 2.18 3.96 -14.99
N THR A 105 3.09 3.02 -14.70
CA THR A 105 4.48 3.32 -14.32
C THR A 105 5.39 3.48 -15.54
N ASP A 106 6.17 4.56 -15.57
CA ASP A 106 7.28 4.73 -16.52
C ASP A 106 8.59 4.30 -15.86
N PHE A 107 9.14 3.18 -16.33
CA PHE A 107 10.45 2.68 -15.89
C PHE A 107 11.63 3.35 -16.59
N GLY A 108 11.40 4.24 -17.57
CA GLY A 108 12.43 4.97 -18.29
C GLY A 108 13.49 5.63 -17.38
N PRO A 109 13.10 6.37 -16.33
CA PRO A 109 14.06 6.98 -15.39
C PRO A 109 14.96 5.95 -14.67
N LEU A 110 14.41 4.78 -14.33
CA LEU A 110 15.17 3.69 -13.71
C LEU A 110 16.15 3.06 -14.71
N ILE A 111 15.71 2.80 -15.93
CA ILE A 111 16.54 2.25 -17.02
C ILE A 111 17.65 3.25 -17.38
N ALA A 112 17.33 4.54 -17.43
CA ALA A 112 18.30 5.59 -17.70
C ALA A 112 19.40 5.71 -16.64
N ARG A 113 19.05 5.45 -15.37
CA ARG A 113 19.98 5.50 -14.23
C ARG A 113 19.79 4.29 -13.30
N PRO A 114 20.37 3.12 -13.61
CA PRO A 114 20.21 1.89 -12.81
C PRO A 114 20.67 2.01 -11.36
N SER A 115 21.59 2.93 -11.05
CA SER A 115 22.01 3.21 -9.65
C SER A 115 20.84 3.67 -8.75
N SER A 116 19.72 4.07 -9.32
CA SER A 116 18.47 4.37 -8.59
C SER A 116 17.91 3.15 -7.85
N LEU A 117 18.22 1.92 -8.30
CA LEU A 117 17.89 0.68 -7.59
C LEU A 117 18.44 0.67 -6.16
N LEU A 118 19.64 1.21 -5.97
CA LEU A 118 20.28 1.27 -4.64
C LEU A 118 19.51 2.20 -3.68
N LEU A 119 18.89 3.28 -4.19
CA LEU A 119 18.08 4.17 -3.38
C LEU A 119 16.76 3.51 -2.97
N GLY A 120 16.13 2.76 -3.89
CA GLY A 120 14.96 1.94 -3.57
C GLY A 120 15.28 0.84 -2.54
N ALA A 121 16.43 0.16 -2.71
CA ALA A 121 16.90 -0.83 -1.76
C ALA A 121 17.19 -0.22 -0.37
N ALA A 122 17.81 0.95 -0.31
CA ALA A 122 18.10 1.65 0.95
C ALA A 122 16.82 2.08 1.70
N ALA A 123 15.76 2.41 0.98
CA ALA A 123 14.46 2.73 1.58
C ALA A 123 13.81 1.50 2.25
N GLN A 124 14.18 0.26 1.87
CA GLN A 124 13.69 -0.95 2.56
C GLN A 124 14.22 -1.06 4.01
N LEU A 125 15.15 -0.20 4.43
CA LEU A 125 15.58 -0.10 5.83
C LEU A 125 14.38 0.04 6.79
N GLY A 126 13.30 0.72 6.37
CA GLY A 126 12.08 0.84 7.15
C GLY A 126 11.38 -0.49 7.39
N ILE A 127 11.35 -1.39 6.39
CA ILE A 127 10.78 -2.74 6.55
C ILE A 127 11.58 -3.52 7.61
N PHE A 128 12.90 -3.58 7.48
CA PHE A 128 13.73 -4.31 8.42
C PHE A 128 13.73 -3.71 9.83
N SER A 129 13.73 -2.38 9.94
CA SER A 129 13.63 -1.70 11.24
C SER A 129 12.30 -1.98 11.93
N ALA A 130 11.19 -1.92 11.19
CA ALA A 130 9.88 -2.23 11.71
C ALA A 130 9.74 -3.70 12.13
N PHE A 131 10.35 -4.62 11.38
CA PHE A 131 10.39 -6.03 11.73
C PHE A 131 11.03 -6.24 13.11
N LEU A 132 12.23 -5.69 13.30
CA LEU A 132 12.95 -5.79 14.57
C LEU A 132 12.18 -5.15 15.73
N LEU A 133 11.59 -3.97 15.50
CA LEU A 133 10.79 -3.29 16.52
C LEU A 133 9.51 -4.07 16.86
N ALA A 134 8.85 -4.68 15.89
CA ALA A 134 7.67 -5.50 16.12
C ALA A 134 8.02 -6.74 16.95
N LEU A 135 9.16 -7.39 16.69
CA LEU A 135 9.64 -8.50 17.52
C LEU A 135 9.92 -8.06 18.96
N VAL A 136 10.57 -6.90 19.16
CA VAL A 136 10.83 -6.34 20.49
C VAL A 136 9.53 -6.01 21.25
N LEU A 137 8.47 -5.61 20.52
CA LEU A 137 7.14 -5.37 21.11
C LEU A 137 6.33 -6.65 21.37
N GLY A 138 6.93 -7.81 21.10
CA GLY A 138 6.34 -9.13 21.43
C GLY A 138 5.42 -9.73 20.36
N PHE A 139 5.41 -9.19 19.13
CA PHE A 139 4.66 -9.82 18.04
C PHE A 139 5.34 -11.11 17.55
N PRO A 140 4.57 -12.15 17.22
CA PRO A 140 5.12 -13.35 16.56
C PRO A 140 5.79 -13.02 15.24
N GLY A 141 6.80 -13.78 14.83
CA GLY A 141 7.62 -13.51 13.64
C GLY A 141 6.82 -13.27 12.35
N ALA A 142 5.80 -14.09 12.08
CA ALA A 142 4.93 -13.92 10.92
C ALA A 142 4.12 -12.61 10.98
N VAL A 143 3.58 -12.26 12.14
CA VAL A 143 2.86 -11.00 12.37
C VAL A 143 3.81 -9.81 12.27
N ALA A 144 5.01 -9.91 12.87
CA ALA A 144 6.03 -8.88 12.79
C ALA A 144 6.45 -8.62 11.34
N ALA A 145 6.60 -9.67 10.52
CA ALA A 145 6.89 -9.56 9.10
C ALA A 145 5.77 -8.87 8.32
N ALA A 146 4.50 -9.19 8.63
CA ALA A 146 3.35 -8.52 8.01
C ALA A 146 3.26 -7.02 8.39
N ILE A 147 3.54 -6.67 9.64
CA ILE A 147 3.59 -5.27 10.10
C ILE A 147 4.74 -4.53 9.41
N ALA A 148 5.90 -5.16 9.30
CA ALA A 148 7.11 -4.58 8.73
C ALA A 148 6.91 -4.05 7.30
N ILE A 149 6.13 -4.77 6.48
CA ILE A 149 5.87 -4.40 5.07
C ILE A 149 5.25 -3.01 4.93
N ILE A 150 4.56 -2.49 5.94
CA ILE A 150 4.06 -1.10 5.95
C ILE A 150 5.18 -0.10 5.62
N GLY A 151 6.42 -0.39 6.06
CA GLY A 151 7.60 0.43 5.78
C GLY A 151 7.93 0.59 4.30
N GLY A 152 7.52 -0.35 3.44
CA GLY A 152 7.64 -0.22 1.99
C GLY A 152 6.77 0.87 1.40
N ALA A 153 5.75 1.34 2.13
CA ALA A 153 4.71 2.27 1.67
C ALA A 153 3.97 1.77 0.43
N ASP A 154 3.64 0.48 0.42
CA ASP A 154 2.93 -0.19 -0.66
C ASP A 154 1.67 -0.87 -0.10
N GLY A 155 0.51 -0.26 -0.35
CA GLY A 155 -0.76 -0.74 0.18
C GLY A 155 -1.13 -2.15 -0.28
N PRO A 156 -1.17 -2.42 -1.60
CA PRO A 156 -1.47 -3.74 -2.14
C PRO A 156 -0.54 -4.85 -1.63
N ILE A 157 0.75 -4.58 -1.52
CA ILE A 157 1.73 -5.53 -0.95
C ILE A 157 1.43 -5.77 0.55
N SER A 158 1.17 -4.71 1.30
CA SER A 158 0.83 -4.82 2.72
C SER A 158 -0.41 -5.69 2.93
N ILE A 159 -1.42 -5.55 2.08
CA ILE A 159 -2.62 -6.39 2.11
C ILE A 159 -2.28 -7.84 1.78
N LEU A 160 -1.50 -8.08 0.71
CA LEU A 160 -1.13 -9.44 0.33
C LEU A 160 -0.40 -10.16 1.45
N VAL A 161 0.64 -9.54 2.02
CA VAL A 161 1.44 -10.16 3.08
C VAL A 161 0.61 -10.35 4.34
N ALA A 162 -0.17 -9.34 4.75
CA ALA A 162 -1.03 -9.44 5.92
C ALA A 162 -2.13 -10.51 5.76
N SER A 163 -2.73 -10.65 4.59
CA SER A 163 -3.75 -11.68 4.34
C SER A 163 -3.21 -13.11 4.45
N ARG A 164 -1.91 -13.30 4.23
CA ARG A 164 -1.23 -14.59 4.30
C ARG A 164 -0.64 -14.88 5.66
N LEU A 165 0.05 -13.90 6.26
CA LEU A 165 0.84 -14.09 7.48
C LEU A 165 0.12 -13.64 8.76
N ALA A 166 -0.83 -12.72 8.65
CA ALA A 166 -1.48 -12.09 9.81
C ALA A 166 -2.91 -11.65 9.49
N PRO A 167 -3.82 -12.56 9.09
CA PRO A 167 -5.16 -12.23 8.63
C PRO A 167 -6.00 -11.46 9.66
N ASP A 168 -5.81 -11.71 10.95
CA ASP A 168 -6.51 -11.02 12.03
C ASP A 168 -6.07 -9.54 12.17
N TYR A 169 -4.86 -9.23 11.76
CA TYR A 169 -4.30 -7.86 11.79
C TYR A 169 -4.39 -7.15 10.43
N LEU A 170 -4.93 -7.81 9.40
CA LEU A 170 -5.06 -7.26 8.05
C LEU A 170 -5.71 -5.87 8.02
N PRO A 171 -6.84 -5.61 8.72
CA PRO A 171 -7.46 -4.29 8.69
C PRO A 171 -6.56 -3.18 9.28
N ALA A 172 -5.92 -3.47 10.42
CA ALA A 172 -5.03 -2.53 11.08
C ALA A 172 -3.82 -2.19 10.19
N ILE A 173 -3.20 -3.21 9.59
CA ILE A 173 -2.05 -3.06 8.68
C ILE A 173 -2.45 -2.27 7.42
N ALA A 174 -3.59 -2.59 6.82
CA ALA A 174 -4.06 -1.92 5.62
C ALA A 174 -4.41 -0.45 5.89
N ILE A 175 -5.17 -0.16 6.94
CA ILE A 175 -5.53 1.22 7.32
C ILE A 175 -4.27 2.03 7.64
N ALA A 176 -3.31 1.46 8.36
CA ALA A 176 -2.03 2.10 8.64
C ALA A 176 -1.28 2.40 7.33
N ALA A 177 -1.08 1.41 6.44
CA ALA A 177 -0.35 1.56 5.19
C ALA A 177 -0.94 2.69 4.32
N TYR A 178 -2.25 2.69 4.09
CA TYR A 178 -2.90 3.71 3.26
C TYR A 178 -2.98 5.08 3.92
N SER A 179 -3.18 5.15 5.24
CA SER A 179 -3.17 6.43 5.97
C SER A 179 -1.80 7.10 5.87
N TYR A 180 -0.71 6.34 5.97
CA TYR A 180 0.64 6.91 5.87
C TYR A 180 0.99 7.32 4.44
N MET A 181 0.52 6.60 3.43
CA MET A 181 0.66 7.04 2.03
C MET A 181 0.02 8.42 1.81
N ALA A 182 -1.19 8.65 2.35
CA ALA A 182 -1.84 9.95 2.29
C ALA A 182 -1.07 11.06 3.05
N LEU A 183 -0.34 10.70 4.11
CA LEU A 183 0.42 11.63 4.94
C LEU A 183 1.85 11.89 4.44
N ILE A 184 2.29 11.26 3.35
CA ILE A 184 3.63 11.46 2.75
C ILE A 184 4.00 12.94 2.62
N PRO A 185 3.14 13.84 2.07
CA PRO A 185 3.47 15.25 1.94
C PRO A 185 3.68 15.99 3.26
N LEU A 186 3.21 15.42 4.37
CA LEU A 186 3.39 15.98 5.71
C LEU A 186 4.59 15.37 6.45
N ILE A 187 4.82 14.07 6.29
CA ILE A 187 5.85 13.33 7.03
C ILE A 187 7.24 13.50 6.42
N GLN A 188 7.36 13.41 5.09
CA GLN A 188 8.66 13.44 4.43
C GLN A 188 9.38 14.81 4.49
N PRO A 189 8.74 15.97 4.25
CA PRO A 189 9.45 17.23 4.19
C PRO A 189 10.23 17.61 5.46
N PRO A 190 9.71 17.43 6.68
CA PRO A 190 10.47 17.67 7.89
C PRO A 190 11.73 16.80 7.99
N ILE A 191 11.62 15.51 7.64
CA ILE A 191 12.74 14.55 7.66
C ILE A 191 13.80 14.95 6.62
N MET A 192 13.35 15.32 5.40
CA MET A 192 14.21 15.78 4.32
C MET A 192 15.04 17.00 4.74
N ARG A 193 14.39 17.98 5.37
CA ARG A 193 15.07 19.21 5.84
C ARG A 193 16.01 18.96 7.00
N LEU A 194 15.66 18.03 7.91
CA LEU A 194 16.48 17.66 9.05
C LEU A 194 17.77 16.96 8.62
N LEU A 195 17.67 16.06 7.63
CA LEU A 195 18.79 15.19 7.24
C LEU A 195 19.64 15.78 6.11
N THR A 196 19.19 16.82 5.41
CA THR A 196 19.94 17.43 4.29
C THR A 196 20.24 18.89 4.54
N THR A 197 21.42 19.33 4.11
CA THR A 197 21.81 20.74 4.13
C THR A 197 21.18 21.51 2.96
N LYS A 198 21.13 22.83 3.08
CA LYS A 198 20.61 23.69 1.97
C LYS A 198 21.41 23.48 0.68
N LYS A 199 22.74 23.40 0.76
CA LYS A 199 23.62 23.15 -0.39
C LYS A 199 23.30 21.82 -1.09
N GLU A 200 23.05 20.77 -0.34
CA GLU A 200 22.68 19.46 -0.88
C GLU A 200 21.32 19.50 -1.60
N ARG A 201 20.35 20.25 -1.08
CA ARG A 201 19.01 20.38 -1.69
C ARG A 201 19.01 21.27 -2.95
N GLU A 202 19.95 22.19 -3.06
CA GLU A 202 20.10 23.10 -4.20
C GLU A 202 20.74 22.43 -5.43
N VAL A 203 21.28 21.22 -5.29
CA VAL A 203 21.97 20.51 -6.38
C VAL A 203 21.03 20.28 -7.55
N LYS A 204 21.39 20.83 -8.72
CA LYS A 204 20.72 20.59 -9.99
C LYS A 204 21.31 19.33 -10.63
N MET A 205 20.45 18.38 -10.98
CA MET A 205 20.87 17.15 -11.64
C MET A 205 20.89 17.30 -13.15
N GLU A 206 21.87 16.66 -13.80
CA GLU A 206 21.96 16.59 -15.26
C GLU A 206 20.80 15.77 -15.84
N GLN A 207 20.36 16.13 -17.05
CA GLN A 207 19.26 15.43 -17.73
C GLN A 207 19.56 13.94 -17.91
N LEU A 208 18.54 13.10 -17.72
CA LEU A 208 18.66 11.66 -17.94
C LEU A 208 18.87 11.37 -19.43
N ARG A 209 19.62 10.30 -19.74
CA ARG A 209 19.74 9.82 -21.11
C ARG A 209 18.38 9.40 -21.67
N GLN A 210 18.20 9.50 -22.95
CA GLN A 210 17.05 8.94 -23.64
C GLN A 210 17.12 7.41 -23.61
N VAL A 211 16.00 6.75 -23.31
CA VAL A 211 15.86 5.31 -23.30
C VAL A 211 15.17 4.88 -24.60
N SER A 212 15.73 3.90 -25.27
CA SER A 212 15.17 3.39 -26.52
C SER A 212 13.88 2.58 -26.26
N LYS A 213 13.03 2.48 -27.29
CA LYS A 213 11.80 1.67 -27.22
C LYS A 213 12.11 0.19 -26.93
N THR A 214 13.19 -0.33 -27.52
CA THR A 214 13.64 -1.71 -27.29
C THR A 214 14.02 -1.94 -25.82
N GLU A 215 14.79 -1.03 -25.20
CA GLU A 215 15.13 -1.13 -23.77
C GLU A 215 13.85 -1.16 -22.90
N LYS A 216 12.86 -0.32 -23.20
CA LYS A 216 11.59 -0.25 -22.47
C LYS A 216 10.75 -1.52 -22.61
N ILE A 217 10.82 -2.22 -23.73
CA ILE A 217 10.11 -3.50 -23.96
C ILE A 217 10.86 -4.68 -23.32
N VAL A 218 12.19 -4.71 -23.44
CA VAL A 218 13.01 -5.81 -22.90
C VAL A 218 13.08 -5.77 -21.38
N PHE A 219 13.09 -4.57 -20.78
CA PHE A 219 13.23 -4.39 -19.34
C PHE A 219 12.20 -5.16 -18.51
N PRO A 220 10.87 -5.03 -18.71
CA PRO A 220 9.89 -5.75 -17.92
C PRO A 220 10.01 -7.28 -18.08
N ILE A 221 10.34 -7.77 -19.27
CA ILE A 221 10.54 -9.19 -19.52
C ILE A 221 11.75 -9.71 -18.73
N ALA A 222 12.89 -9.01 -18.82
CA ALA A 222 14.11 -9.37 -18.12
C ALA A 222 13.94 -9.33 -16.59
N VAL A 223 13.32 -8.28 -16.06
CA VAL A 223 13.04 -8.15 -14.62
C VAL A 223 12.12 -9.26 -14.14
N ALA A 224 11.04 -9.57 -14.87
CA ALA A 224 10.13 -10.66 -14.53
C ALA A 224 10.90 -11.99 -14.44
N ILE A 225 11.68 -12.34 -15.46
CA ILE A 225 12.44 -13.59 -15.49
C ILE A 225 13.44 -13.65 -14.33
N ILE A 226 14.27 -12.62 -14.16
CA ILE A 226 15.34 -12.64 -13.16
C ILE A 226 14.77 -12.67 -11.75
N VAL A 227 13.82 -11.80 -11.42
CA VAL A 227 13.29 -11.67 -10.05
C VAL A 227 12.47 -12.90 -9.66
N ILE A 228 11.62 -13.41 -10.55
CA ILE A 228 10.79 -14.58 -10.26
C ILE A 228 11.64 -15.86 -10.15
N LEU A 229 12.69 -16.01 -10.94
CA LEU A 229 13.60 -17.15 -10.79
C LEU A 229 14.40 -17.09 -9.47
N LEU A 230 14.72 -15.89 -8.97
CA LEU A 230 15.40 -15.72 -7.68
C LEU A 230 14.44 -15.96 -6.49
N ILE A 231 13.23 -15.43 -6.57
CA ILE A 231 12.21 -15.50 -5.51
C ILE A 231 10.86 -15.81 -6.15
N PRO A 232 10.50 -17.10 -6.34
CA PRO A 232 9.27 -17.50 -7.02
C PRO A 232 7.99 -16.92 -6.41
N ASP A 233 7.95 -16.71 -5.10
CA ASP A 233 6.81 -16.15 -4.38
C ASP A 233 6.49 -14.69 -4.79
N THR A 234 7.37 -14.01 -5.52
CA THR A 234 7.11 -12.69 -6.10
C THR A 234 6.29 -12.72 -7.38
N ALA A 235 6.08 -13.91 -7.98
CA ALA A 235 5.45 -14.05 -9.30
C ALA A 235 4.08 -13.35 -9.41
N PRO A 236 3.16 -13.42 -8.44
CA PRO A 236 1.87 -12.75 -8.54
C PRO A 236 1.99 -11.22 -8.60
N LEU A 237 2.99 -10.63 -7.94
CA LEU A 237 3.19 -9.18 -7.89
C LEU A 237 4.07 -8.69 -9.04
N ILE A 238 5.30 -9.20 -9.11
CA ILE A 238 6.28 -8.78 -10.14
C ILE A 238 5.82 -9.17 -11.53
N GLY A 239 5.25 -10.37 -11.71
CA GLY A 239 4.72 -10.81 -13.00
C GLY A 239 3.64 -9.88 -13.52
N MET A 240 2.67 -9.51 -12.68
CA MET A 240 1.58 -8.60 -13.06
C MET A 240 2.05 -7.15 -13.24
N LEU A 241 2.98 -6.67 -12.41
CA LEU A 241 3.61 -5.35 -12.58
C LEU A 241 4.32 -5.24 -13.93
N MET A 242 5.13 -6.24 -14.26
CA MET A 242 5.89 -6.27 -15.50
C MET A 242 5.00 -6.49 -16.73
N LEU A 243 3.94 -7.30 -16.61
CA LEU A 243 2.93 -7.43 -17.66
C LEU A 243 2.23 -6.09 -17.93
N GLY A 244 1.81 -5.37 -16.89
CA GLY A 244 1.19 -4.05 -17.05
C GLY A 244 2.10 -3.07 -17.77
N ASN A 245 3.38 -3.04 -17.40
CA ASN A 245 4.37 -2.20 -18.06
C ASN A 245 4.60 -2.61 -19.52
N LEU A 246 4.68 -3.91 -19.80
CA LEU A 246 4.82 -4.41 -21.15
C LEU A 246 3.62 -4.01 -22.05
N LEU A 247 2.39 -4.10 -21.53
CA LEU A 247 1.17 -3.66 -22.22
C LEU A 247 1.24 -2.18 -22.64
N ARG A 248 1.86 -1.35 -21.83
CA ARG A 248 2.08 0.07 -22.11
C ARG A 248 3.18 0.30 -23.13
N GLU A 249 4.36 -0.30 -22.94
CA GLU A 249 5.56 0.06 -23.70
C GLU A 249 5.65 -0.62 -25.08
N CYS A 250 4.93 -1.73 -25.30
CA CYS A 250 4.96 -2.42 -26.59
C CYS A 250 4.25 -1.62 -27.73
N GLY A 251 3.27 -0.77 -27.39
CA GLY A 251 2.58 0.12 -28.33
C GLY A 251 1.64 -0.61 -29.31
N VAL A 252 1.29 -1.87 -29.01
CA VAL A 252 0.33 -2.67 -29.82
C VAL A 252 -0.87 -3.12 -28.97
N THR A 253 -0.85 -2.83 -27.67
CA THR A 253 -1.87 -3.20 -26.68
C THR A 253 -2.43 -2.01 -25.92
N ASP A 254 -2.46 -0.82 -26.51
CA ASP A 254 -2.88 0.42 -25.85
C ASP A 254 -4.26 0.32 -25.20
N ARG A 255 -5.21 -0.38 -25.84
CA ARG A 255 -6.55 -0.62 -25.29
C ARG A 255 -6.51 -1.45 -23.99
N LEU A 256 -5.63 -2.46 -23.89
CA LEU A 256 -5.47 -3.27 -22.69
C LEU A 256 -4.76 -2.46 -21.60
N SER A 257 -3.75 -1.69 -21.97
CA SER A 257 -3.06 -0.77 -21.06
C SER A 257 -4.03 0.25 -20.46
N ASP A 258 -4.86 0.89 -21.29
CA ASP A 258 -5.87 1.84 -20.84
C ASP A 258 -6.88 1.19 -19.88
N THR A 259 -7.40 0.01 -20.25
CA THR A 259 -8.33 -0.74 -19.39
C THR A 259 -7.68 -1.12 -18.06
N ALA A 260 -6.43 -1.60 -18.07
CA ALA A 260 -5.72 -2.04 -16.88
C ALA A 260 -5.48 -0.89 -15.89
N GLN A 261 -5.04 0.28 -16.39
CA GLN A 261 -4.72 1.42 -15.54
C GLN A 261 -5.95 2.20 -15.04
N ASN A 262 -7.08 2.11 -15.71
CA ASN A 262 -8.30 2.87 -15.42
C ASN A 262 -9.43 1.96 -14.90
N ALA A 263 -10.21 1.37 -15.79
CA ALA A 263 -11.44 0.66 -15.42
C ALA A 263 -11.18 -0.56 -14.53
N LEU A 264 -10.24 -1.42 -14.90
CA LEU A 264 -9.94 -2.64 -14.14
C LEU A 264 -9.36 -2.31 -12.77
N CYS A 265 -8.40 -1.39 -12.71
CA CYS A 265 -7.79 -0.95 -11.45
C CYS A 265 -8.85 -0.37 -10.50
N ASN A 266 -9.74 0.49 -10.99
CA ASN A 266 -10.81 1.09 -10.20
C ASN A 266 -11.82 0.05 -9.69
N ILE A 267 -12.26 -0.88 -10.53
CA ILE A 267 -13.18 -1.97 -10.16
C ILE A 267 -12.57 -2.81 -9.04
N VAL A 268 -11.33 -3.24 -9.23
CA VAL A 268 -10.63 -4.09 -8.25
C VAL A 268 -10.35 -3.34 -6.96
N THR A 269 -10.08 -2.04 -7.03
CA THR A 269 -9.92 -1.19 -5.84
C THR A 269 -11.18 -1.14 -4.97
N ILE A 270 -12.37 -1.10 -5.59
CA ILE A 270 -13.64 -1.15 -4.85
C ILE A 270 -13.77 -2.49 -4.10
N PHE A 271 -13.57 -3.62 -4.79
CA PHE A 271 -13.66 -4.94 -4.18
C PHE A 271 -12.60 -5.16 -3.10
N LEU A 272 -11.36 -4.73 -3.36
CA LEU A 272 -10.27 -4.80 -2.37
C LEU A 272 -10.62 -4.00 -1.12
N GLY A 273 -11.04 -2.74 -1.28
CA GLY A 273 -11.38 -1.88 -0.15
C GLY A 273 -12.50 -2.45 0.71
N LEU A 274 -13.61 -2.87 0.08
CA LEU A 274 -14.72 -3.51 0.78
C LEU A 274 -14.28 -4.78 1.53
N SER A 275 -13.47 -5.61 0.87
CA SER A 275 -12.96 -6.87 1.43
C SER A 275 -12.01 -6.67 2.62
N VAL A 276 -11.16 -5.66 2.57
CA VAL A 276 -10.26 -5.32 3.68
C VAL A 276 -11.06 -4.74 4.83
N GLY A 277 -11.96 -3.80 4.53
CA GLY A 277 -12.82 -3.15 5.53
C GLY A 277 -13.70 -4.13 6.27
N CYS A 278 -14.23 -5.14 5.59
CA CYS A 278 -15.13 -6.11 6.22
C CYS A 278 -14.47 -6.98 7.30
N LYS A 279 -13.15 -7.06 7.34
CA LYS A 279 -12.42 -7.75 8.42
C LYS A 279 -12.19 -6.88 9.65
N ALA A 280 -12.45 -5.57 9.56
CA ALA A 280 -12.34 -4.63 10.67
C ALA A 280 -13.58 -4.71 11.58
N ILE A 281 -13.72 -5.81 12.31
CA ILE A 281 -14.75 -6.01 13.32
C ILE A 281 -14.24 -5.69 14.72
N ALA A 282 -15.14 -5.43 15.66
CA ALA A 282 -14.78 -4.97 17.00
C ALA A 282 -13.78 -5.87 17.73
N SER A 283 -13.94 -7.20 17.62
CA SER A 283 -13.09 -8.17 18.29
C SER A 283 -11.64 -8.19 17.80
N THR A 284 -11.39 -7.88 16.53
CA THR A 284 -10.06 -7.91 15.94
C THR A 284 -9.43 -6.52 15.86
N PHE A 285 -10.24 -5.45 15.77
CA PHE A 285 -9.74 -4.10 15.54
C PHE A 285 -9.58 -3.27 16.81
N LEU A 286 -10.47 -3.41 17.81
CA LEU A 286 -10.42 -2.65 19.06
C LEU A 286 -9.47 -3.32 20.09
N THR A 287 -8.18 -3.42 19.72
CA THR A 287 -7.14 -4.06 20.50
C THR A 287 -5.92 -3.12 20.69
N TRP A 288 -5.13 -3.37 21.74
CA TRP A 288 -3.87 -2.65 21.93
C TRP A 288 -2.87 -2.91 20.80
N GLU A 289 -2.93 -4.08 20.21
CA GLU A 289 -2.11 -4.49 19.08
C GLU A 289 -2.36 -3.58 17.86
N THR A 290 -3.60 -3.18 17.61
CA THR A 290 -3.94 -2.23 16.53
C THR A 290 -3.24 -0.89 16.72
N ILE A 291 -3.21 -0.36 17.95
CA ILE A 291 -2.51 0.90 18.26
C ILE A 291 -1.00 0.74 18.05
N LYS A 292 -0.42 -0.37 18.51
CA LYS A 292 1.00 -0.68 18.29
C LYS A 292 1.33 -0.75 16.79
N ILE A 293 0.48 -1.39 15.99
CA ILE A 293 0.64 -1.52 14.53
C ILE A 293 0.63 -0.14 13.86
N ILE A 294 -0.31 0.72 14.24
CA ILE A 294 -0.38 2.11 13.73
C ILE A 294 0.92 2.85 14.05
N ILE A 295 1.39 2.83 15.29
CA ILE A 295 2.63 3.51 15.68
C ILE A 295 3.84 2.93 14.95
N LEU A 296 3.95 1.59 14.88
CA LEU A 296 5.02 0.91 14.17
C LEU A 296 5.04 1.27 12.69
N GLY A 297 3.89 1.38 12.04
CA GLY A 297 3.79 1.79 10.64
C GLY A 297 4.34 3.19 10.40
N LEU A 298 4.05 4.15 11.28
CA LEU A 298 4.60 5.51 11.21
C LEU A 298 6.14 5.50 11.36
N ILE A 299 6.63 4.74 12.32
CA ILE A 299 8.07 4.58 12.56
C ILE A 299 8.73 3.92 11.34
N ALA A 300 8.14 2.85 10.82
CA ALA A 300 8.62 2.14 9.63
C ALA A 300 8.77 3.07 8.43
N PHE A 301 7.73 3.85 8.14
CA PHE A 301 7.73 4.83 7.05
C PHE A 301 8.78 5.92 7.24
N THR A 302 8.97 6.40 8.48
CA THR A 302 10.01 7.36 8.83
C THR A 302 11.39 6.79 8.55
N PHE A 303 11.68 5.56 9.00
CA PHE A 303 12.96 4.89 8.76
C PHE A 303 13.21 4.61 7.26
N SER A 304 12.18 4.30 6.49
CA SER A 304 12.32 4.17 5.03
C SER A 304 12.76 5.47 4.38
N THR A 305 12.14 6.58 4.75
CA THR A 305 12.53 7.91 4.26
C THR A 305 13.95 8.26 4.68
N VAL A 306 14.33 7.99 5.94
CA VAL A 306 15.69 8.20 6.47
C VAL A 306 16.71 7.35 5.70
N GLY A 307 16.44 6.06 5.50
CA GLY A 307 17.34 5.15 4.77
C GLY A 307 17.63 5.63 3.36
N GLY A 308 16.57 5.98 2.61
CA GLY A 308 16.71 6.52 1.26
C GLY A 308 17.50 7.82 1.21
N LEU A 309 17.23 8.78 2.13
CA LEU A 309 17.95 10.06 2.20
C LEU A 309 19.42 9.89 2.59
N LEU A 310 19.73 9.05 3.57
CA LEU A 310 21.11 8.78 3.98
C LEU A 310 21.91 8.18 2.83
N PHE A 311 21.34 7.22 2.12
CA PHE A 311 22.00 6.66 0.95
C PHE A 311 22.11 7.68 -0.20
N GLY A 312 21.12 8.55 -0.36
CA GLY A 312 21.20 9.70 -1.26
C GLY A 312 22.38 10.62 -0.94
N LYS A 313 22.68 10.85 0.35
CA LYS A 313 23.88 11.61 0.78
C LYS A 313 25.16 10.85 0.48
N VAL A 314 25.18 9.53 0.63
CA VAL A 314 26.33 8.72 0.20
C VAL A 314 26.56 8.89 -1.29
N MET A 315 25.52 8.78 -2.11
CA MET A 315 25.62 9.01 -3.56
C MET A 315 26.07 10.45 -3.91
N TYR A 316 25.58 11.45 -3.19
CA TYR A 316 26.02 12.83 -3.31
C TYR A 316 27.55 12.93 -3.13
N LYS A 317 28.07 12.34 -2.07
CA LYS A 317 29.52 12.36 -1.79
C LYS A 317 30.32 11.59 -2.84
N LEU A 318 29.88 10.39 -3.21
CA LEU A 318 30.57 9.53 -4.18
C LEU A 318 30.59 10.12 -5.59
N THR A 319 29.57 10.91 -5.95
CA THR A 319 29.47 11.55 -7.26
C THR A 319 30.06 12.96 -7.31
N GLY A 320 30.72 13.42 -6.25
CA GLY A 320 31.27 14.77 -6.16
C GLY A 320 30.19 15.88 -6.24
N GLY A 321 29.01 15.64 -5.65
CA GLY A 321 27.94 16.60 -5.56
C GLY A 321 26.97 16.63 -6.76
N LYS A 322 27.02 15.65 -7.66
CA LYS A 322 26.15 15.60 -8.86
C LYS A 322 24.75 15.01 -8.60
N VAL A 323 24.56 14.26 -7.54
CA VAL A 323 23.28 13.66 -7.17
C VAL A 323 22.63 14.43 -6.04
N ASN A 324 21.40 14.89 -6.22
CA ASN A 324 20.65 15.54 -5.16
C ASN A 324 20.11 14.49 -4.17
N PRO A 325 20.45 14.54 -2.86
CA PRO A 325 20.03 13.53 -1.89
C PRO A 325 18.53 13.43 -1.71
N LEU A 326 17.77 14.48 -2.05
CA LEU A 326 16.31 14.48 -1.91
C LEU A 326 15.63 13.35 -2.72
N ILE A 327 16.23 12.93 -3.85
CA ILE A 327 15.65 11.83 -4.63
C ILE A 327 15.60 10.50 -3.85
N GLY A 328 16.45 10.36 -2.83
CA GLY A 328 16.48 9.16 -1.98
C GLY A 328 15.19 8.99 -1.16
N SER A 329 14.52 10.09 -0.76
CA SER A 329 13.24 10.00 -0.06
C SER A 329 12.14 9.36 -0.91
N ALA A 330 12.29 9.39 -2.24
CA ALA A 330 11.36 8.77 -3.16
C ALA A 330 11.57 7.24 -3.30
N GLY A 331 12.56 6.65 -2.64
CA GLY A 331 12.81 5.20 -2.66
C GLY A 331 11.71 4.34 -2.04
N VAL A 332 10.70 4.93 -1.42
CA VAL A 332 9.47 4.26 -0.97
C VAL A 332 8.53 3.99 -2.14
N SER A 333 7.70 2.93 -2.06
CA SER A 333 6.83 2.48 -3.17
C SER A 333 5.65 3.39 -3.51
N ALA A 334 5.46 4.51 -2.81
CA ALA A 334 4.33 5.41 -3.03
C ALA A 334 4.49 6.21 -4.34
N VAL A 335 4.19 5.58 -5.47
CA VAL A 335 4.32 6.15 -6.82
C VAL A 335 3.04 6.89 -7.22
N PRO A 336 3.14 8.10 -7.77
CA PRO A 336 4.29 9.00 -7.90
C PRO A 336 4.42 10.01 -6.75
N MET A 337 3.74 9.78 -5.63
CA MET A 337 3.54 10.78 -4.57
C MET A 337 4.87 11.18 -3.91
N ALA A 338 5.71 10.22 -3.55
CA ALA A 338 7.00 10.50 -2.93
C ALA A 338 7.97 11.23 -3.87
N ALA A 339 7.92 10.92 -5.17
CA ALA A 339 8.71 11.64 -6.17
C ALA A 339 8.27 13.11 -6.32
N ARG A 340 6.95 13.37 -6.24
CA ARG A 340 6.40 14.74 -6.26
C ARG A 340 6.84 15.54 -5.02
N VAL A 341 6.89 14.91 -3.86
CA VAL A 341 7.38 15.57 -2.63
C VAL A 341 8.85 15.95 -2.78
N SER A 342 9.69 15.05 -3.32
CA SER A 342 11.09 15.36 -3.61
C SER A 342 11.23 16.54 -4.58
N GLN A 343 10.38 16.60 -5.62
CA GLN A 343 10.33 17.74 -6.56
C GLN A 343 9.99 19.05 -5.85
N VAL A 344 8.92 19.06 -5.04
CA VAL A 344 8.45 20.27 -4.34
C VAL A 344 9.51 20.79 -3.36
N GLU A 345 10.15 19.91 -2.58
CA GLU A 345 11.20 20.32 -1.64
C GLU A 345 12.49 20.77 -2.36
N GLY A 346 12.81 20.15 -3.50
CA GLY A 346 13.91 20.60 -4.35
C GLY A 346 13.68 21.99 -4.93
N GLN A 347 12.48 22.26 -5.42
CA GLN A 347 12.11 23.60 -5.95
C GLN A 347 12.07 24.69 -4.88
N LYS A 348 11.68 24.36 -3.63
CA LYS A 348 11.77 25.31 -2.51
C LYS A 348 13.21 25.73 -2.19
N ALA A 349 14.17 24.84 -2.41
CA ALA A 349 15.59 25.15 -2.20
C ALA A 349 16.18 25.90 -3.41
N ASN A 350 15.83 25.48 -4.62
CA ASN A 350 16.27 26.09 -5.88
C ASN A 350 15.15 25.97 -6.91
N PRO A 351 14.49 27.08 -7.33
CA PRO A 351 13.37 27.05 -8.30
C PRO A 351 13.71 26.42 -9.66
N ALA A 352 14.98 26.41 -10.06
CA ALA A 352 15.46 25.80 -11.29
C ALA A 352 15.67 24.26 -11.16
N ASN A 353 15.30 23.66 -10.02
CA ASN A 353 15.54 22.27 -9.73
C ASN A 353 14.35 21.40 -10.19
N PHE A 354 14.58 20.54 -11.19
CA PHE A 354 13.58 19.62 -11.73
C PHE A 354 13.96 18.18 -11.35
N LEU A 355 13.60 17.78 -10.12
CA LEU A 355 13.95 16.47 -9.56
C LEU A 355 12.96 15.35 -9.89
N LEU A 356 11.77 15.65 -10.42
CA LEU A 356 10.70 14.67 -10.57
C LEU A 356 11.16 13.43 -11.34
N MET A 357 11.72 13.62 -12.53
CA MET A 357 12.18 12.49 -13.35
C MET A 357 13.32 11.70 -12.69
N HIS A 358 14.19 12.37 -11.94
CA HIS A 358 15.26 11.72 -11.19
C HIS A 358 14.74 10.95 -9.96
N ALA A 359 13.70 11.46 -9.30
CA ALA A 359 13.04 10.85 -8.16
C ALA A 359 12.14 9.68 -8.57
N MET A 360 11.61 9.67 -9.79
CA MET A 360 10.83 8.53 -10.32
C MET A 360 11.66 7.24 -10.40
N GLY A 361 12.96 7.32 -10.72
CA GLY A 361 13.82 6.15 -10.74
C GLY A 361 13.85 5.41 -9.39
N PRO A 362 14.27 6.04 -8.29
CA PRO A 362 14.19 5.44 -6.95
C PRO A 362 12.78 5.04 -6.53
N ASN A 363 11.76 5.82 -6.92
CA ASN A 363 10.37 5.55 -6.54
C ASN A 363 9.87 4.23 -7.12
N VAL A 364 10.17 3.99 -8.39
CA VAL A 364 9.83 2.73 -9.07
C VAL A 364 10.72 1.57 -8.58
N ALA A 365 11.98 1.85 -8.28
CA ALA A 365 12.88 0.89 -7.64
C ALA A 365 12.34 0.42 -6.28
N GLY A 366 11.68 1.32 -5.53
CA GLY A 366 10.99 1.00 -4.29
C GLY A 366 9.90 -0.04 -4.46
N VAL A 367 9.09 0.05 -5.53
CA VAL A 367 8.03 -0.94 -5.83
C VAL A 367 8.61 -2.33 -6.05
N ILE A 368 9.69 -2.42 -6.83
CA ILE A 368 10.40 -3.69 -7.03
C ILE A 368 10.97 -4.18 -5.70
N GLY A 369 11.59 -3.28 -4.92
CA GLY A 369 12.20 -3.60 -3.63
C GLY A 369 11.19 -4.12 -2.60
N SER A 370 10.04 -3.48 -2.47
CA SER A 370 8.98 -3.93 -1.56
C SER A 370 8.34 -5.24 -2.00
N ALA A 371 8.17 -5.47 -3.32
CA ALA A 371 7.69 -6.74 -3.84
C ALA A 371 8.69 -7.90 -3.59
N VAL A 372 9.99 -7.64 -3.74
CA VAL A 372 11.05 -8.59 -3.40
C VAL A 372 11.07 -8.87 -1.89
N ALA A 373 10.97 -7.84 -1.05
CA ALA A 373 10.89 -7.99 0.40
C ALA A 373 9.64 -8.81 0.80
N ALA A 374 8.49 -8.57 0.18
CA ALA A 374 7.27 -9.34 0.41
C ALA A 374 7.45 -10.82 0.04
N GLY A 375 8.01 -11.11 -1.15
CA GLY A 375 8.33 -12.49 -1.54
C GLY A 375 9.26 -13.18 -0.56
N PHE A 376 10.29 -12.45 -0.09
CA PHE A 376 11.21 -12.98 0.91
C PHE A 376 10.51 -13.33 2.23
N VAL A 377 9.69 -12.42 2.80
CA VAL A 377 9.00 -12.70 4.07
C VAL A 377 7.93 -13.78 3.91
N LEU A 378 7.25 -13.85 2.77
CA LEU A 378 6.32 -14.94 2.48
C LEU A 378 7.03 -16.28 2.40
N LYS A 379 8.23 -16.34 1.80
CA LYS A 379 9.04 -17.54 1.72
C LYS A 379 9.54 -18.00 3.10
N VAL A 380 9.91 -17.07 3.97
CA VAL A 380 10.49 -17.38 5.29
C VAL A 380 9.41 -17.73 6.32
N PHE A 381 8.27 -17.04 6.29
CA PHE A 381 7.24 -17.13 7.34
C PHE A 381 5.92 -17.74 6.85
N GLY A 382 5.72 -17.96 5.56
CA GLY A 382 4.48 -18.44 4.97
C GLY A 382 4.47 -19.94 4.65
N ALA A 383 5.50 -20.68 5.04
CA ALA A 383 5.65 -22.13 4.80
C ALA A 383 4.87 -22.97 5.80
#